data_d59ef26213c3b5d584033fea9fe05a1d
#
_entry.id   d59ef26213c3b5d584033fea9fe05a1d
#
_cell.length_a   1.000
_cell.length_b   1.000
_cell.length_c   1.000
_cell.angle_alpha   90.00
_cell.angle_beta   90.00
_cell.angle_gamma   90.00
#
_symmetry.space_group_name_H-M   'P 1'
#
loop_
_entity.id
_entity.type
_entity.pdbx_description
1 polymer ?
#
loop_
_entity_poly.entity_id
_entity_poly.type
_entity_poly.pdbx_seq_one_letter_code
_entity_poly.pdbx_strand_id
1 'polypeptide(L)'
;METKTICPTCTVTMRLVKSEDLNHHGTLFAGRTAEWFVESGFIAVASLLNPQNIVCLKIHGMFFTKPAVSGDVVKFSSKVVFAGNTSIVSYIHVEKNGAEKSLVEGFITFIHVDENNKPCPHYINVSPVTEEDRYLYETAKNLRTK
;
A
#
# COMPACT_ATOMS: atom_id res chain seq x y z
N MET A 1 13.08 11.42 -21.43
CA MET A 1 12.67 11.80 -20.08
C MET A 1 13.64 11.33 -19.04
N GLU A 2 13.92 12.18 -18.09
CA GLU A 2 14.84 11.82 -17.02
C GLU A 2 14.14 10.93 -15.97
N THR A 3 14.89 9.97 -15.48
CA THR A 3 14.42 9.13 -14.39
C THR A 3 14.56 9.89 -13.08
N LYS A 4 13.49 9.91 -12.30
CA LYS A 4 13.47 10.50 -10.96
C LYS A 4 13.75 9.41 -9.94
N THR A 5 14.77 9.60 -9.11
CA THR A 5 15.08 8.66 -8.02
C THR A 5 14.46 9.16 -6.73
N ILE A 6 13.75 8.27 -6.04
CA ILE A 6 13.10 8.57 -4.76
C ILE A 6 13.54 7.57 -3.71
N CYS A 7 13.44 7.97 -2.44
CA CYS A 7 13.53 7.01 -1.33
C CYS A 7 12.12 6.72 -0.80
N PRO A 8 11.89 5.53 -0.24
CA PRO A 8 10.59 5.21 0.36
C PRO A 8 10.22 6.24 1.41
N THR A 9 9.06 6.86 1.24
CA THR A 9 8.55 7.89 2.15
C THR A 9 7.15 7.49 2.60
N CYS A 10 6.95 7.47 3.91
CA CYS A 10 5.71 7.00 4.51
C CYS A 10 4.57 7.99 4.34
N THR A 11 3.43 7.51 3.88
CA THR A 11 2.16 8.24 3.84
C THR A 11 1.25 7.61 4.87
N VAL A 12 0.64 8.42 5.73
CA VAL A 12 -0.19 7.93 6.82
C VAL A 12 -1.62 8.38 6.64
N THR A 13 -2.55 7.42 6.76
CA THR A 13 -3.99 7.71 6.85
C THR A 13 -4.52 7.05 8.10
N MET A 14 -5.53 7.66 8.73
CA MET A 14 -6.11 7.14 9.96
C MET A 14 -7.62 7.04 9.82
N ARG A 15 -8.19 5.98 10.40
CA ARG A 15 -9.62 5.72 10.36
C ARG A 15 -10.14 5.38 11.76
N LEU A 16 -11.26 6.00 12.12
CA LEU A 16 -11.99 5.63 13.32
C LEU A 16 -12.94 4.50 12.96
N VAL A 17 -12.91 3.41 13.71
CA VAL A 17 -13.83 2.29 13.50
C VAL A 17 -15.17 2.65 14.11
N LYS A 18 -16.22 2.69 13.28
CA LYS A 18 -17.58 3.02 13.68
C LYS A 18 -18.46 1.77 13.58
N SER A 19 -19.65 1.81 14.18
CA SER A 19 -20.57 0.68 14.14
C SER A 19 -20.90 0.22 12.72
N GLU A 20 -20.94 1.14 11.77
CA GLU A 20 -21.21 0.82 10.36
C GLU A 20 -20.06 0.05 9.69
N ASP A 21 -18.89 0.03 10.31
CA ASP A 21 -17.72 -0.66 9.78
C ASP A 21 -17.58 -2.09 10.31
N LEU A 22 -18.49 -2.53 11.17
CA LEU A 22 -18.39 -3.81 11.85
C LEU A 22 -19.07 -4.94 11.08
N ASN A 23 -18.55 -6.15 11.26
CA ASN A 23 -19.16 -7.38 10.76
C ASN A 23 -20.15 -7.92 11.81
N HIS A 24 -20.70 -9.11 11.54
CA HIS A 24 -21.67 -9.77 12.42
C HIS A 24 -21.07 -10.24 13.76
N HIS A 25 -19.74 -10.27 13.89
CA HIS A 25 -19.06 -10.59 15.16
C HIS A 25 -18.79 -9.35 16.02
N GLY A 26 -19.14 -8.16 15.53
CA GLY A 26 -18.86 -6.91 16.24
C GLY A 26 -17.42 -6.44 16.11
N THR A 27 -16.68 -6.94 15.12
CA THR A 27 -15.31 -6.50 14.82
C THR A 27 -15.26 -5.87 13.43
N LEU A 28 -14.19 -5.13 13.17
CA LEU A 28 -14.00 -4.45 11.89
C LEU A 28 -14.12 -5.47 10.74
N PHE A 29 -15.03 -5.17 9.80
CA PHE A 29 -15.26 -6.03 8.65
C PHE A 29 -14.01 -6.09 7.76
N ALA A 30 -13.59 -7.33 7.43
CA ALA A 30 -12.40 -7.55 6.61
C ALA A 30 -12.44 -6.82 5.27
N GLY A 31 -13.61 -6.78 4.63
CA GLY A 31 -13.79 -6.06 3.38
C GLY A 31 -13.57 -4.55 3.53
N ARG A 32 -13.95 -3.99 4.67
CA ARG A 32 -13.71 -2.57 4.94
C ARG A 32 -12.22 -2.30 5.14
N THR A 33 -11.55 -3.19 5.87
CA THR A 33 -10.10 -3.08 6.07
C THR A 33 -9.38 -3.18 4.73
N ALA A 34 -9.81 -4.10 3.87
CA ALA A 34 -9.24 -4.27 2.53
C ALA A 34 -9.41 -3.02 1.67
N GLU A 35 -10.59 -2.41 1.73
CA GLU A 35 -10.88 -1.17 1.01
C GLU A 35 -9.91 -0.05 1.43
N TRP A 36 -9.77 0.16 2.72
CA TRP A 36 -8.86 1.17 3.26
C TRP A 36 -7.39 0.84 2.99
N PHE A 37 -7.05 -0.44 2.99
CA PHE A 37 -5.70 -0.94 2.71
C PHE A 37 -5.30 -0.61 1.27
N VAL A 38 -6.16 -0.90 0.31
CA VAL A 38 -5.91 -0.61 -1.11
C VAL A 38 -5.84 0.89 -1.34
N GLU A 39 -6.76 1.64 -0.73
CA GLU A 39 -6.77 3.10 -0.83
C GLU A 39 -5.46 3.71 -0.32
N SER A 40 -4.98 3.22 0.82
CA SER A 40 -3.71 3.69 1.41
C SER A 40 -2.52 3.43 0.48
N GLY A 41 -2.46 2.24 -0.10
CA GLY A 41 -1.40 1.90 -1.07
C GLY A 41 -1.47 2.76 -2.31
N PHE A 42 -2.68 3.03 -2.79
CA PHE A 42 -2.90 3.90 -3.94
C PHE A 42 -2.44 5.34 -3.67
N ILE A 43 -2.75 5.85 -2.47
CA ILE A 43 -2.36 7.22 -2.08
C ILE A 43 -0.85 7.39 -2.10
N ALA A 44 -0.09 6.37 -1.66
CA ALA A 44 1.37 6.44 -1.70
C ALA A 44 1.88 6.59 -3.13
N VAL A 45 1.29 5.85 -4.08
CA VAL A 45 1.66 5.95 -5.50
C VAL A 45 1.19 7.27 -6.10
N ALA A 46 -0.02 7.71 -5.73
CA ALA A 46 -0.61 8.96 -6.23
C ALA A 46 0.16 10.21 -5.80
N SER A 47 1.01 10.09 -4.76
CA SER A 47 1.90 11.19 -4.38
C SER A 47 3.04 11.39 -5.37
N LEU A 48 3.28 10.40 -6.23
CA LEU A 48 4.39 10.40 -7.19
C LEU A 48 3.94 10.50 -8.64
N LEU A 49 2.76 9.99 -8.95
CA LEU A 49 2.23 9.90 -10.32
C LEU A 49 0.81 10.44 -10.36
N ASN A 50 0.36 10.79 -11.57
CA ASN A 50 -1.02 11.24 -11.75
C ASN A 50 -1.98 10.08 -11.45
N PRO A 51 -2.93 10.24 -10.51
CA PRO A 51 -3.86 9.17 -10.14
C PRO A 51 -4.64 8.58 -11.32
N GLN A 52 -4.93 9.36 -12.34
CA GLN A 52 -5.67 8.88 -13.52
C GLN A 52 -4.86 7.88 -14.34
N ASN A 53 -3.54 7.86 -14.15
CA ASN A 53 -2.63 6.98 -14.88
C ASN A 53 -2.16 5.80 -14.05
N ILE A 54 -2.84 5.50 -12.94
CA ILE A 54 -2.49 4.41 -12.04
C ILE A 54 -3.65 3.43 -11.95
N VAL A 55 -3.37 2.15 -12.17
CA VAL A 55 -4.36 1.08 -11.96
C VAL A 55 -3.76 0.02 -11.04
N CYS A 56 -4.61 -0.57 -10.20
CA CYS A 56 -4.20 -1.67 -9.34
C CYS A 56 -4.11 -2.95 -10.16
N LEU A 57 -2.96 -3.60 -10.14
CA LEU A 57 -2.75 -4.84 -10.85
C LEU A 57 -2.97 -6.06 -9.96
N LYS A 58 -2.39 -6.05 -8.76
CA LYS A 58 -2.42 -7.23 -7.90
C LYS A 58 -2.24 -6.85 -6.44
N ILE A 59 -3.10 -7.41 -5.61
CA ILE A 59 -2.95 -7.37 -4.15
C ILE A 59 -2.29 -8.70 -3.78
N HIS A 60 -1.10 -8.64 -3.16
CA HIS A 60 -0.28 -9.82 -2.91
C HIS A 60 -0.64 -10.57 -1.62
N GLY A 61 -1.82 -10.33 -1.11
CA GLY A 61 -2.32 -11.00 0.08
C GLY A 61 -2.38 -10.08 1.28
N MET A 62 -3.23 -10.47 2.23
CA MET A 62 -3.39 -9.79 3.49
C MET A 62 -3.64 -10.83 4.57
N PHE A 63 -2.93 -10.71 5.70
CA PHE A 63 -3.18 -11.55 6.85
C PHE A 63 -3.79 -10.70 7.95
N PHE A 64 -4.96 -11.12 8.42
CA PHE A 64 -5.68 -10.44 9.50
C PHE A 64 -5.29 -11.10 10.81
N THR A 65 -4.38 -10.48 11.55
CA THR A 65 -3.81 -11.09 12.75
C THR A 65 -4.58 -10.78 14.02
N LYS A 66 -5.26 -9.63 14.05
CA LYS A 66 -6.02 -9.19 15.23
C LYS A 66 -7.27 -8.44 14.82
N PRO A 67 -8.37 -8.57 15.60
CA PRO A 67 -9.56 -7.80 15.34
C PRO A 67 -9.44 -6.37 15.84
N ALA A 68 -10.17 -5.46 15.21
CA ALA A 68 -10.38 -4.11 15.72
C ALA A 68 -11.86 -3.98 16.07
N VAL A 69 -12.18 -3.13 17.03
CA VAL A 69 -13.55 -2.94 17.52
C VAL A 69 -13.96 -1.47 17.42
N SER A 70 -15.25 -1.20 17.61
CA SER A 70 -15.77 0.15 17.58
C SER A 70 -15.00 1.06 18.55
N GLY A 71 -14.61 2.22 18.07
CA GLY A 71 -13.84 3.19 18.86
C GLY A 71 -12.33 3.08 18.65
N ASP A 72 -11.84 1.99 18.07
CA ASP A 72 -10.41 1.88 17.76
C ASP A 72 -10.06 2.84 16.64
N VAL A 73 -8.84 3.38 16.69
CA VAL A 73 -8.28 4.19 15.61
C VAL A 73 -7.25 3.34 14.88
N VAL A 74 -7.48 3.12 13.60
CA VAL A 74 -6.62 2.28 12.76
C VAL A 74 -5.74 3.18 11.90
N LYS A 75 -4.43 2.94 11.96
CA LYS A 75 -3.43 3.73 11.25
C LYS A 75 -2.87 2.90 10.09
N PHE A 76 -2.95 3.46 8.89
CA PHE A 76 -2.42 2.86 7.67
C PHE A 76 -1.18 3.63 7.26
N SER A 77 -0.03 2.98 7.32
CA SER A 77 1.25 3.56 6.88
C SER A 77 1.65 2.87 5.59
N SER A 78 1.80 3.62 4.53
CA SER A 78 2.14 3.06 3.22
C SER A 78 3.31 3.81 2.60
N LYS A 79 4.11 3.10 1.81
CA LYS A 79 5.23 3.70 1.10
C LYS A 79 5.53 2.90 -0.16
N VAL A 80 6.00 3.59 -1.18
CA VAL A 80 6.46 2.94 -2.41
C VAL A 80 7.83 2.35 -2.12
N VAL A 81 7.97 1.05 -2.27
CA VAL A 81 9.21 0.33 -1.90
C VAL A 81 9.98 -0.23 -3.10
N PHE A 82 9.33 -0.35 -4.26
CA PHE A 82 9.96 -0.85 -5.47
C PHE A 82 9.27 -0.29 -6.70
N ALA A 83 10.02 -0.09 -7.76
CA ALA A 83 9.47 0.33 -9.05
C ALA A 83 10.18 -0.41 -10.18
N GLY A 84 9.38 -1.01 -11.07
CA GLY A 84 9.86 -1.57 -12.33
C GLY A 84 9.78 -0.50 -13.41
N ASN A 85 9.70 -0.91 -14.67
CA ASN A 85 9.56 0.03 -15.78
C ASN A 85 8.17 0.67 -15.83
N THR A 86 7.13 -0.16 -15.74
CA THR A 86 5.73 0.29 -15.75
C THR A 86 5.03 0.01 -14.43
N SER A 87 5.59 -0.87 -13.60
CA SER A 87 5.00 -1.26 -12.32
C SER A 87 5.59 -0.47 -11.17
N ILE A 88 4.81 -0.36 -10.10
CA ILE A 88 5.24 0.31 -8.88
C ILE A 88 4.56 -0.39 -7.71
N VAL A 89 5.30 -0.67 -6.65
CA VAL A 89 4.82 -1.48 -5.54
C VAL A 89 4.78 -0.67 -4.26
N SER A 90 3.62 -0.67 -3.60
CA SER A 90 3.43 -0.10 -2.27
C SER A 90 3.49 -1.20 -1.22
N TYR A 91 4.09 -0.90 -0.09
CA TYR A 91 4.00 -1.71 1.12
C TYR A 91 3.12 -0.97 2.11
N ILE A 92 2.15 -1.66 2.69
CA ILE A 92 1.20 -1.10 3.65
C ILE A 92 1.29 -1.85 4.97
N HIS A 93 1.39 -1.11 6.06
CA HIS A 93 1.42 -1.60 7.43
C HIS A 93 0.27 -0.98 8.18
N VAL A 94 -0.54 -1.80 8.86
CA VAL A 94 -1.74 -1.37 9.56
C VAL A 94 -1.63 -1.68 11.04
N GLU A 95 -1.83 -0.67 11.88
CA GLU A 95 -1.81 -0.84 13.33
C GLU A 95 -2.99 -0.12 13.97
N LYS A 96 -3.33 -0.47 15.20
CA LYS A 96 -4.42 0.19 15.92
C LYS A 96 -3.93 0.83 17.21
N ASN A 97 -4.48 2.00 17.53
CA ASN A 97 -4.26 2.70 18.80
C ASN A 97 -2.78 2.87 19.15
N GLY A 98 -1.93 3.01 18.13
CA GLY A 98 -0.50 3.17 18.34
C GLY A 98 0.24 1.91 18.76
N ALA A 99 -0.42 0.75 18.73
CA ALA A 99 0.23 -0.53 19.06
C ALA A 99 1.24 -0.90 17.97
N GLU A 100 2.41 -1.36 18.38
CA GLU A 100 3.50 -1.71 17.46
C GLU A 100 3.20 -2.92 16.58
N LYS A 101 2.33 -3.81 17.04
CA LYS A 101 2.01 -5.03 16.29
C LYS A 101 1.05 -4.74 15.15
N SER A 102 1.43 -5.21 13.98
CA SER A 102 0.61 -5.07 12.79
C SER A 102 -0.70 -5.85 12.91
N LEU A 103 -1.82 -5.21 12.52
CA LEU A 103 -3.09 -5.90 12.31
C LEU A 103 -3.08 -6.59 10.95
N VAL A 104 -2.53 -5.91 9.96
CA VAL A 104 -2.45 -6.36 8.58
C VAL A 104 -1.22 -5.73 7.97
N GLU A 105 -0.55 -6.45 7.09
CA GLU A 105 0.50 -5.88 6.27
C GLU A 105 0.56 -6.60 4.92
N GLY A 106 1.08 -5.94 3.91
CA GLY A 106 1.21 -6.55 2.61
C GLY A 106 1.64 -5.59 1.54
N PHE A 107 1.71 -6.11 0.32
CA PHE A 107 2.18 -5.39 -0.86
C PHE A 107 1.08 -5.32 -1.91
N ILE A 108 1.05 -4.22 -2.64
CA ILE A 108 0.16 -4.06 -3.78
C ILE A 108 1.00 -3.57 -4.96
N THR A 109 0.82 -4.20 -6.11
CA THR A 109 1.45 -3.77 -7.36
C THR A 109 0.45 -2.95 -8.16
N PHE A 110 0.87 -1.74 -8.54
CA PHE A 110 0.13 -0.87 -9.44
C PHE A 110 0.89 -0.77 -10.77
N ILE A 111 0.17 -0.44 -11.82
CA ILE A 111 0.75 -0.25 -13.15
C ILE A 111 0.47 1.19 -13.59
N HIS A 112 1.50 1.82 -14.15
CA HIS A 112 1.36 3.12 -14.78
C HIS A 112 0.86 2.92 -16.20
N VAL A 113 -0.22 3.61 -16.56
CA VAL A 113 -0.86 3.46 -17.87
C VAL A 113 -1.02 4.81 -18.55
N ASP A 114 -1.12 4.77 -19.88
CA ASP A 114 -1.37 5.95 -20.69
C ASP A 114 -2.89 6.23 -20.80
N GLU A 115 -3.25 7.19 -21.63
CA GLU A 115 -4.63 7.61 -21.84
C GLU A 115 -5.52 6.48 -22.39
N ASN A 116 -4.92 5.48 -23.02
CA ASN A 116 -5.62 4.35 -23.59
C ASN A 116 -5.55 3.11 -22.67
N ASN A 117 -5.19 3.31 -21.41
CA ASN A 117 -5.03 2.25 -20.39
C ASN A 117 -3.99 1.20 -20.76
N LYS A 118 -2.98 1.60 -21.51
CA LYS A 118 -1.87 0.72 -21.85
C LYS A 118 -0.68 0.99 -20.95
N PRO A 119 0.02 -0.05 -20.47
CA PRO A 119 1.20 0.15 -19.65
C PRO A 119 2.22 1.06 -20.33
N CYS A 120 2.73 2.02 -19.59
CA CYS A 120 3.76 2.92 -20.06
C CYS A 120 4.75 3.24 -18.94
N PRO A 121 6.00 3.58 -19.30
CA PRO A 121 7.03 3.88 -18.30
C PRO A 121 6.66 5.06 -17.43
N HIS A 122 6.96 4.96 -16.13
CA HIS A 122 6.72 6.04 -15.17
C HIS A 122 7.99 6.84 -14.85
N TYR A 123 9.16 6.35 -15.25
CA TYR A 123 10.46 7.01 -15.03
C TYR A 123 10.76 7.28 -13.56
N ILE A 124 10.35 6.37 -12.68
CA ILE A 124 10.67 6.44 -11.26
C ILE A 124 11.56 5.28 -10.88
N ASN A 125 12.62 5.58 -10.15
CA ASN A 125 13.52 4.60 -9.57
C ASN A 125 13.49 4.75 -8.05
N VAL A 126 13.42 3.63 -7.33
CA VAL A 126 13.40 3.63 -5.87
C VAL A 126 14.78 3.26 -5.35
N SER A 127 15.31 4.12 -4.47
CA SER A 127 16.58 3.87 -3.80
C SER A 127 16.31 3.64 -2.32
N PRO A 128 16.38 2.37 -1.84
CA PRO A 128 16.17 2.10 -0.42
C PRO A 128 17.32 2.67 0.41
N VAL A 129 16.99 3.22 1.59
CA VAL A 129 17.97 3.87 2.46
C VAL A 129 18.23 3.03 3.70
N THR A 130 17.17 2.56 4.37
CA THR A 130 17.30 1.78 5.61
C THR A 130 17.41 0.30 5.30
N GLU A 131 17.80 -0.46 6.31
CA GLU A 131 17.86 -1.92 6.21
C GLU A 131 16.46 -2.50 5.96
N GLU A 132 15.45 -1.97 6.64
CA GLU A 132 14.06 -2.35 6.42
C GLU A 132 13.63 -2.07 4.99
N ASP A 133 13.96 -0.89 4.46
CA ASP A 133 13.61 -0.52 3.09
C ASP A 133 14.28 -1.45 2.07
N ARG A 134 15.51 -1.87 2.32
CA ARG A 134 16.20 -2.82 1.44
C ARG A 134 15.52 -4.19 1.45
N TYR A 135 15.09 -4.63 2.62
CA TYR A 135 14.35 -5.88 2.76
C TYR A 135 13.02 -5.81 1.99
N LEU A 136 12.29 -4.73 2.15
CA LEU A 136 11.01 -4.54 1.45
C LEU A 136 11.20 -4.40 -0.05
N TYR A 137 12.25 -3.71 -0.47
CA TYR A 137 12.61 -3.58 -1.88
C TYR A 137 12.85 -4.95 -2.52
N GLU A 138 13.69 -5.77 -1.90
CA GLU A 138 14.00 -7.11 -2.43
C GLU A 138 12.78 -8.03 -2.40
N THR A 139 11.98 -7.95 -1.36
CA THR A 139 10.74 -8.73 -1.26
C THR A 139 9.79 -8.35 -2.40
N ALA A 140 9.58 -7.05 -2.61
CA ALA A 140 8.70 -6.55 -3.65
C ALA A 140 9.21 -6.92 -5.05
N LYS A 141 10.52 -6.82 -5.26
CA LYS A 141 11.16 -7.19 -6.53
C LYS A 141 10.89 -8.66 -6.87
N ASN A 142 10.97 -9.54 -5.87
CA ASN A 142 10.74 -10.96 -6.07
C ASN A 142 9.27 -11.30 -6.37
N LEU A 143 8.34 -10.46 -5.96
CA LEU A 143 6.91 -10.66 -6.25
C LEU A 143 6.60 -10.55 -7.74
N ARG A 144 7.42 -9.85 -8.49
CA ARG A 144 7.22 -9.65 -9.93
C ARG A 144 7.43 -10.92 -10.75
N THR A 145 8.21 -11.86 -10.24
CA THR A 145 8.58 -13.06 -10.97
C THR A 145 7.58 -14.21 -10.78
N LYS A 146 6.52 -13.97 -10.04
CA LYS A 146 5.53 -15.02 -9.74
C LYS A 146 4.16 -14.74 -10.38
#